data_c44d108f7b3412ecd4deae6dd4dc5120
#
_entry.id   c44d108f7b3412ecd4deae6dd4dc5120
#
_cell.length_a   1.000
_cell.length_b   1.000
_cell.length_c   1.000
_cell.angle_alpha   90.00
_cell.angle_beta   90.00
_cell.angle_gamma   90.00
#
_symmetry.space_group_name_H-M   'P 1'
#
loop_
_entity.id
_entity.type
_entity.pdbx_description
1 polymer ?
#
loop_
_entity_poly.entity_id
_entity_poly.type
_entity_poly.pdbx_seq_one_letter_code
_entity_poly.pdbx_strand_id
1 'polypeptide(L)'
;NISDLWPLSAVELGAMCEGGKIYNIFAWIERYIYRNADGIFGQSEEIIRHVNQFPSTKNKFVYRNLQQYAVAAQLKRKHTPFRIVYAGLLGVAQDIYSIIENIPFKSIGAEFHLYGGGNQAEKIKEYINKHPDCFVYYHGYVKKEQIAKELSKYDASIVPLTVAIRGAVPSKIYDLIPIGIPILYCGGGEGAKIVSKYYLGMVSQPHDFKQLHSNIIKLINLPDEEYRTISKNCLNAAKNEFDFSRQIYRCYDFIKSV
;
A
#
# COMPACT_ATOMS: atom_id res chain seq x y z
N ASN A 1 10.30 -6.61 17.01
CA ASN A 1 9.52 -5.98 15.94
C ASN A 1 8.94 -7.07 15.02
N ILE A 2 7.65 -7.00 14.76
CA ILE A 2 6.90 -7.95 13.91
C ILE A 2 6.45 -7.19 12.66
N SER A 3 7.03 -7.58 11.52
CA SER A 3 6.66 -7.02 10.21
C SER A 3 5.62 -7.88 9.52
N ASP A 4 5.73 -9.21 9.69
CA ASP A 4 4.87 -10.21 9.10
C ASP A 4 4.49 -11.27 10.14
N LEU A 5 3.30 -11.83 10.02
CA LEU A 5 2.82 -12.92 10.87
C LEU A 5 3.38 -14.26 10.41
N TRP A 6 4.63 -14.54 10.73
CA TRP A 6 5.25 -15.82 10.45
C TRP A 6 4.92 -16.84 11.55
N PRO A 7 4.47 -18.09 11.23
CA PRO A 7 4.45 -18.77 9.94
C PRO A 7 3.18 -18.56 9.09
N LEU A 8 2.21 -17.79 9.56
CA LEU A 8 0.92 -17.64 8.92
C LEU A 8 1.03 -17.02 7.51
N SER A 9 1.89 -16.02 7.33
CA SER A 9 2.14 -15.41 6.03
C SER A 9 2.69 -16.40 4.99
N ALA A 10 3.49 -17.38 5.42
CA ALA A 10 3.98 -18.43 4.52
C ALA A 10 2.85 -19.39 4.08
N VAL A 11 1.85 -19.63 4.93
CA VAL A 11 0.65 -20.40 4.58
C VAL A 11 -0.18 -19.63 3.56
N GLU A 12 -0.42 -18.34 3.80
CA GLU A 12 -1.20 -17.46 2.91
C GLU A 12 -0.56 -17.30 1.53
N LEU A 13 0.78 -17.36 1.47
CA LEU A 13 1.54 -17.37 0.22
C LEU A 13 1.64 -18.75 -0.44
N GLY A 14 1.08 -19.80 0.15
CA GLY A 14 1.13 -21.17 -0.37
C GLY A 14 2.49 -21.85 -0.24
N ALA A 15 3.42 -21.28 0.53
CA ALA A 15 4.77 -21.83 0.74
C ALA A 15 4.83 -22.88 1.87
N MET A 16 3.76 -23.00 2.67
CA MET A 16 3.68 -23.91 3.83
C MET A 16 2.24 -24.38 4.07
N CYS A 17 2.09 -25.62 4.55
CA CYS A 17 0.77 -26.13 4.97
C CYS A 17 0.54 -25.83 6.45
N GLU A 18 -0.63 -25.26 6.77
CA GLU A 18 -1.06 -25.05 8.17
C GLU A 18 -1.16 -26.38 8.89
N GLY A 19 -0.67 -26.44 10.16
CA GLY A 19 -0.66 -27.66 10.96
C GLY A 19 0.43 -28.67 10.59
N GLY A 20 1.22 -28.45 9.55
CA GLY A 20 2.35 -29.30 9.22
C GLY A 20 3.48 -29.27 10.27
N LYS A 21 4.39 -30.23 10.24
CA LYS A 21 5.50 -30.30 11.22
C LYS A 21 6.33 -29.03 11.27
N ILE A 22 6.69 -28.49 10.10
CA ILE A 22 7.47 -27.26 9.97
C ILE A 22 6.68 -26.06 10.51
N TYR A 23 5.41 -25.95 10.15
CA TYR A 23 4.50 -24.93 10.67
C TYR A 23 4.45 -24.95 12.20
N ASN A 24 4.27 -26.13 12.80
CA ASN A 24 4.17 -26.26 14.25
C ASN A 24 5.46 -25.86 14.99
N ILE A 25 6.63 -26.12 14.40
CA ILE A 25 7.92 -25.66 14.94
C ILE A 25 7.97 -24.13 14.93
N PHE A 26 7.66 -23.48 13.81
CA PHE A 26 7.67 -22.02 13.72
C PHE A 26 6.58 -21.36 14.58
N ALA A 27 5.40 -21.94 14.67
CA ALA A 27 4.34 -21.47 15.55
C ALA A 27 4.69 -21.62 17.05
N TRP A 28 5.52 -22.62 17.41
CA TRP A 28 6.08 -22.73 18.75
C TRP A 28 7.12 -21.63 19.01
N ILE A 29 8.03 -21.38 18.06
CA ILE A 29 9.03 -20.29 18.14
C ILE A 29 8.33 -18.94 18.27
N GLU A 30 7.32 -18.68 17.45
CA GLU A 30 6.51 -17.47 17.50
C GLU A 30 5.93 -17.24 18.91
N ARG A 31 5.27 -18.26 19.46
CA ARG A 31 4.69 -18.22 20.82
C ARG A 31 5.74 -18.00 21.90
N TYR A 32 6.90 -18.65 21.76
CA TYR A 32 8.01 -18.47 22.69
C TYR A 32 8.52 -17.02 22.68
N ILE A 33 8.72 -16.43 21.50
CA ILE A 33 9.14 -15.04 21.36
C ILE A 33 8.11 -14.09 21.99
N TYR A 34 6.80 -14.29 21.71
CA TYR A 34 5.76 -13.42 22.25
C TYR A 34 5.63 -13.49 23.77
N ARG A 35 5.95 -14.62 24.39
CA ARG A 35 5.90 -14.79 25.83
C ARG A 35 7.09 -14.16 26.57
N ASN A 36 8.24 -14.11 25.93
CA ASN A 36 9.50 -13.71 26.55
C ASN A 36 10.00 -12.32 26.12
N ALA A 37 9.25 -11.62 25.27
CA ALA A 37 9.59 -10.26 24.88
C ALA A 37 9.14 -9.26 25.95
N ASP A 38 9.97 -8.28 26.31
CA ASP A 38 9.62 -7.17 27.22
C ASP A 38 8.60 -6.23 26.58
N GLY A 39 8.73 -5.98 25.26
CA GLY A 39 7.81 -5.20 24.48
C GLY A 39 7.70 -5.70 23.03
N ILE A 40 6.54 -5.52 22.41
CA ILE A 40 6.26 -5.98 21.05
C ILE A 40 5.86 -4.78 20.17
N PHE A 41 6.60 -4.60 19.09
CA PHE A 41 6.24 -3.69 18.00
C PHE A 41 5.57 -4.48 16.87
N GLY A 42 4.38 -4.05 16.45
CA GLY A 42 3.70 -4.60 15.27
C GLY A 42 3.47 -3.52 14.23
N GLN A 43 3.71 -3.81 12.95
CA GLN A 43 3.53 -2.82 11.87
C GLN A 43 2.06 -2.52 11.58
N SER A 44 1.13 -3.28 12.14
CA SER A 44 -0.31 -3.08 11.93
C SER A 44 -1.12 -3.46 13.17
N GLU A 45 -2.36 -2.97 13.22
CA GLU A 45 -3.34 -3.38 14.23
C GLU A 45 -3.69 -4.87 14.11
N GLU A 46 -3.63 -5.43 12.92
CA GLU A 46 -3.89 -6.86 12.70
C GLU A 46 -2.79 -7.71 13.33
N ILE A 47 -1.53 -7.27 13.25
CA ILE A 47 -0.41 -7.93 13.95
C ILE A 47 -0.63 -7.88 15.46
N ILE A 48 -0.96 -6.71 16.02
CA ILE A 48 -1.18 -6.59 17.45
C ILE A 48 -2.39 -7.44 17.90
N ARG A 49 -3.46 -7.50 17.13
CA ARG A 49 -4.61 -8.38 17.42
C ARG A 49 -4.24 -9.86 17.38
N HIS A 50 -3.37 -10.27 16.46
CA HIS A 50 -2.86 -11.65 16.43
C HIS A 50 -2.04 -11.95 17.69
N VAL A 51 -1.10 -11.09 18.05
CA VAL A 51 -0.31 -11.24 19.30
C VAL A 51 -1.19 -11.31 20.54
N ASN A 52 -2.31 -10.58 20.59
CA ASN A 52 -3.23 -10.59 21.70
C ASN A 52 -3.96 -11.94 21.92
N GLN A 53 -3.94 -12.84 20.95
CA GLN A 53 -4.51 -14.18 21.08
C GLN A 53 -3.62 -15.11 21.93
N PHE A 54 -2.37 -14.74 22.18
CA PHE A 54 -1.43 -15.53 22.95
C PHE A 54 -1.14 -14.88 24.31
N PRO A 55 -0.90 -15.67 25.37
CA PRO A 55 -0.33 -15.16 26.61
C PRO A 55 1.03 -14.54 26.30
N SER A 56 1.13 -13.23 26.35
CA SER A 56 2.34 -12.48 25.97
C SER A 56 2.54 -11.28 26.88
N THR A 57 3.65 -10.57 26.71
CA THR A 57 3.88 -9.29 27.38
C THR A 57 2.71 -8.33 27.22
N LYS A 58 2.46 -7.51 28.24
CA LYS A 58 1.41 -6.48 28.21
C LYS A 58 1.79 -5.29 27.33
N ASN A 59 3.08 -5.10 27.10
CA ASN A 59 3.62 -3.94 26.41
C ASN A 59 3.60 -4.17 24.90
N LYS A 60 2.69 -3.52 24.19
CA LYS A 60 2.54 -3.62 22.73
C LYS A 60 2.37 -2.23 22.11
N PHE A 61 2.98 -2.03 20.97
CA PHE A 61 2.94 -0.76 20.26
C PHE A 61 2.77 -0.99 18.75
N VAL A 62 1.85 -0.24 18.14
CA VAL A 62 1.71 -0.22 16.68
C VAL A 62 2.75 0.74 16.11
N TYR A 63 3.76 0.20 15.44
CA TYR A 63 4.82 0.95 14.78
C TYR A 63 4.72 0.78 13.27
N ARG A 64 4.03 1.69 12.63
CA ARG A 64 3.78 1.67 11.17
C ARG A 64 5.03 2.10 10.41
N ASN A 65 5.21 1.58 9.19
CA ASN A 65 6.34 1.95 8.33
C ASN A 65 6.11 3.33 7.68
N LEU A 66 6.07 4.37 8.52
CA LEU A 66 5.90 5.75 8.09
C LEU A 66 7.23 6.33 7.60
N GLN A 67 7.15 7.27 6.68
CA GLN A 67 8.30 8.04 6.18
C GLN A 67 8.09 9.53 6.45
N GLN A 68 9.18 10.24 6.68
CA GLN A 68 9.14 11.69 6.73
C GLN A 68 9.35 12.25 5.31
N TYR A 69 8.36 12.96 4.79
CA TYR A 69 8.46 13.61 3.48
C TYR A 69 8.44 15.13 3.63
N ALA A 70 9.42 15.79 3.01
CA ALA A 70 9.50 17.25 2.91
C ALA A 70 8.87 17.73 1.60
N VAL A 71 7.59 17.43 1.39
CA VAL A 71 6.86 17.93 0.20
C VAL A 71 5.74 18.85 0.65
N ALA A 72 5.63 20.01 0.01
CA ALA A 72 4.52 20.91 0.26
C ALA A 72 3.20 20.22 -0.11
N ALA A 73 2.34 20.08 0.89
CA ALA A 73 1.02 19.51 0.71
C ALA A 73 0.21 20.40 -0.25
N GLN A 74 -0.26 19.85 -1.36
CA GLN A 74 -1.10 20.55 -2.32
C GLN A 74 -2.37 19.77 -2.59
N LEU A 75 -3.51 20.47 -2.57
CA LEU A 75 -4.76 19.89 -3.02
C LEU A 75 -4.68 19.58 -4.51
N LYS A 76 -5.07 18.36 -4.87
CA LYS A 76 -5.02 17.89 -6.24
C LYS A 76 -6.11 18.50 -7.10
N ARG A 77 -5.78 18.69 -8.39
CA ARG A 77 -6.72 18.98 -9.46
C ARG A 77 -6.56 17.89 -10.52
N LYS A 78 -7.65 17.48 -11.13
CA LYS A 78 -7.61 16.45 -12.17
C LYS A 78 -6.98 16.99 -13.47
N HIS A 79 -6.17 16.17 -14.10
CA HIS A 79 -5.69 16.41 -15.46
C HIS A 79 -6.66 15.83 -16.50
N THR A 80 -6.52 16.25 -17.73
CA THR A 80 -7.16 15.67 -18.90
C THR A 80 -6.08 15.41 -19.95
N PRO A 81 -5.74 14.14 -20.24
CA PRO A 81 -6.24 12.90 -19.65
C PRO A 81 -5.89 12.75 -18.15
N PHE A 82 -6.66 11.91 -17.44
CA PHE A 82 -6.45 11.64 -16.02
C PHE A 82 -5.19 10.80 -15.78
N ARG A 83 -4.28 11.25 -14.93
CA ARG A 83 -2.95 10.65 -14.75
C ARG A 83 -2.88 9.76 -13.53
N ILE A 84 -2.70 8.48 -13.77
CA ILE A 84 -2.55 7.46 -12.73
C ILE A 84 -1.09 7.06 -12.66
N VAL A 85 -0.56 6.83 -11.45
CA VAL A 85 0.82 6.39 -11.25
C VAL A 85 0.90 5.11 -10.43
N TYR A 86 1.92 4.32 -10.73
CA TYR A 86 2.46 3.30 -9.84
C TYR A 86 3.97 3.54 -9.70
N ALA A 87 4.48 3.51 -8.47
CA ALA A 87 5.90 3.58 -8.19
C ALA A 87 6.31 2.50 -7.22
N GLY A 88 7.25 1.62 -7.63
CA GLY A 88 7.76 0.55 -6.79
C GLY A 88 8.26 -0.66 -7.55
N LEU A 89 8.33 -1.79 -6.85
CA LEU A 89 8.75 -3.07 -7.43
C LEU A 89 7.72 -3.54 -8.45
N LEU A 90 8.17 -3.79 -9.69
CA LEU A 90 7.37 -4.43 -10.75
C LEU A 90 7.53 -5.95 -10.61
N GLY A 91 6.93 -6.49 -9.56
CA GLY A 91 7.06 -7.90 -9.18
C GLY A 91 5.73 -8.66 -9.27
N VAL A 92 5.81 -9.99 -9.08
CA VAL A 92 4.64 -10.89 -9.12
C VAL A 92 3.60 -10.52 -8.06
N ALA A 93 4.05 -10.07 -6.87
CA ALA A 93 3.15 -9.70 -5.79
C ALA A 93 2.32 -8.43 -6.05
N GLN A 94 2.74 -7.60 -7.00
CA GLN A 94 2.02 -6.40 -7.43
C GLN A 94 1.25 -6.60 -8.73
N ASP A 95 1.75 -7.49 -9.57
CA ASP A 95 1.19 -7.90 -10.86
C ASP A 95 0.67 -6.74 -11.74
N ILE A 96 1.56 -5.74 -11.91
CA ILE A 96 1.27 -4.56 -12.74
C ILE A 96 0.99 -4.95 -14.19
N TYR A 97 1.63 -6.02 -14.66
CA TYR A 97 1.41 -6.51 -16.02
C TYR A 97 -0.06 -6.88 -16.28
N SER A 98 -0.69 -7.61 -15.37
CA SER A 98 -2.12 -7.94 -15.51
C SER A 98 -3.03 -6.71 -15.45
N ILE A 99 -2.66 -5.67 -14.70
CA ILE A 99 -3.41 -4.40 -14.69
C ILE A 99 -3.39 -3.76 -16.08
N ILE A 100 -2.21 -3.67 -16.73
CA ILE A 100 -2.11 -3.04 -18.06
C ILE A 100 -2.77 -3.84 -19.17
N GLU A 101 -2.87 -5.16 -19.02
CA GLU A 101 -3.60 -6.01 -19.98
C GLU A 101 -5.13 -5.88 -19.87
N ASN A 102 -5.64 -5.62 -18.65
CA ASN A 102 -7.07 -5.67 -18.38
C ASN A 102 -7.74 -4.30 -18.28
N ILE A 103 -6.98 -3.21 -18.15
CA ILE A 103 -7.54 -1.85 -18.07
C ILE A 103 -7.28 -1.10 -19.36
N PRO A 104 -8.32 -0.74 -20.12
CA PRO A 104 -8.17 -0.01 -21.39
C PRO A 104 -8.00 1.49 -21.15
N PHE A 105 -6.83 1.93 -20.64
CA PHE A 105 -6.57 3.29 -20.19
C PHE A 105 -6.94 4.37 -21.22
N LYS A 106 -6.59 4.17 -22.51
CA LYS A 106 -6.94 5.11 -23.58
C LYS A 106 -8.45 5.35 -23.68
N SER A 107 -9.25 4.29 -23.65
CA SER A 107 -10.69 4.39 -23.86
C SER A 107 -11.43 5.03 -22.69
N ILE A 108 -10.84 5.03 -21.49
CA ILE A 108 -11.42 5.66 -20.31
C ILE A 108 -10.86 7.08 -20.06
N GLY A 109 -10.03 7.61 -20.97
CA GLY A 109 -9.45 8.94 -20.84
C GLY A 109 -8.40 9.06 -19.75
N ALA A 110 -7.65 7.97 -19.48
CA ALA A 110 -6.60 7.93 -18.46
C ALA A 110 -5.23 7.60 -19.09
N GLU A 111 -4.18 8.01 -18.40
CA GLU A 111 -2.78 7.61 -18.62
C GLU A 111 -2.29 6.84 -17.42
N PHE A 112 -1.51 5.77 -17.64
CA PHE A 112 -0.88 5.01 -16.55
C PHE A 112 0.63 5.09 -16.63
N HIS A 113 1.25 5.65 -15.60
CA HIS A 113 2.68 5.92 -15.52
C HIS A 113 3.35 5.00 -14.51
N LEU A 114 4.45 4.35 -14.92
CA LEU A 114 5.14 3.32 -14.15
C LEU A 114 6.56 3.76 -13.82
N TYR A 115 6.88 3.74 -12.53
CA TYR A 115 8.24 3.94 -12.02
C TYR A 115 8.72 2.73 -11.24
N GLY A 116 9.99 2.38 -11.43
CA GLY A 116 10.65 1.29 -10.73
C GLY A 116 11.17 0.21 -11.67
N GLY A 117 11.42 -0.96 -11.12
CA GLY A 117 11.89 -2.14 -11.85
C GLY A 117 11.55 -3.41 -11.11
N GLY A 118 11.89 -4.54 -11.68
CA GLY A 118 11.59 -5.85 -11.15
C GLY A 118 11.48 -6.90 -12.25
N ASN A 119 11.11 -8.12 -11.89
CA ASN A 119 11.07 -9.24 -12.83
C ASN A 119 10.00 -9.12 -13.93
N GLN A 120 8.99 -8.25 -13.76
CA GLN A 120 7.99 -7.97 -14.79
C GLN A 120 8.37 -6.79 -15.70
N ALA A 121 9.46 -6.04 -15.42
CA ALA A 121 9.78 -4.80 -16.14
C ALA A 121 9.97 -5.02 -17.65
N GLU A 122 10.70 -6.06 -18.06
CA GLU A 122 10.92 -6.35 -19.48
C GLU A 122 9.62 -6.73 -20.19
N LYS A 123 8.79 -7.56 -19.56
CA LYS A 123 7.48 -7.95 -20.11
C LYS A 123 6.57 -6.73 -20.31
N ILE A 124 6.60 -5.80 -19.36
CA ILE A 124 5.85 -4.54 -19.44
C ILE A 124 6.34 -3.67 -20.61
N LYS A 125 7.66 -3.52 -20.77
CA LYS A 125 8.25 -2.77 -21.90
C LYS A 125 7.89 -3.38 -23.26
N GLU A 126 7.97 -4.70 -23.37
CA GLU A 126 7.55 -5.41 -24.59
C GLU A 126 6.08 -5.16 -24.91
N TYR A 127 5.21 -5.21 -23.90
CA TYR A 127 3.79 -4.90 -24.07
C TYR A 127 3.57 -3.48 -24.59
N ILE A 128 4.19 -2.48 -23.98
CA ILE A 128 4.09 -1.07 -24.37
C ILE A 128 4.57 -0.88 -25.83
N ASN A 129 5.69 -1.51 -26.19
CA ASN A 129 6.24 -1.43 -27.55
C ASN A 129 5.30 -2.06 -28.60
N LYS A 130 4.62 -3.15 -28.26
CA LYS A 130 3.63 -3.82 -29.13
C LYS A 130 2.30 -3.06 -29.22
N HIS A 131 1.99 -2.24 -28.21
CA HIS A 131 0.73 -1.50 -28.10
C HIS A 131 1.00 0.00 -27.85
N PRO A 132 1.54 0.75 -28.82
CA PRO A 132 1.95 2.16 -28.62
C PRO A 132 0.79 3.06 -28.19
N ASP A 133 -0.43 2.68 -28.50
CA ASP A 133 -1.67 3.39 -28.16
C ASP A 133 -2.31 2.96 -26.82
N CYS A 134 -1.62 2.18 -25.97
CA CYS A 134 -2.19 1.68 -24.72
C CYS A 134 -2.30 2.75 -23.61
N PHE A 135 -1.69 3.93 -23.78
CA PHE A 135 -1.63 5.00 -22.78
C PHE A 135 -0.96 4.58 -21.46
N VAL A 136 0.01 3.67 -21.57
CA VAL A 136 0.88 3.22 -20.47
C VAL A 136 2.31 3.69 -20.76
N TYR A 137 2.94 4.31 -19.76
CA TYR A 137 4.27 4.91 -19.89
C TYR A 137 5.23 4.37 -18.83
N TYR A 138 6.35 3.81 -19.24
CA TYR A 138 7.39 3.33 -18.34
C TYR A 138 8.55 4.33 -18.26
N HIS A 139 8.85 4.81 -17.05
CA HIS A 139 9.85 5.84 -16.78
C HIS A 139 11.14 5.32 -16.16
N GLY A 140 11.20 4.01 -15.80
CA GLY A 140 12.35 3.46 -15.09
C GLY A 140 12.42 3.92 -13.64
N TYR A 141 13.65 4.01 -13.12
CA TYR A 141 13.88 4.38 -11.73
C TYR A 141 13.92 5.89 -11.53
N VAL A 142 13.39 6.31 -10.39
CA VAL A 142 13.53 7.68 -9.87
C VAL A 142 14.22 7.63 -8.51
N LYS A 143 15.08 8.60 -8.21
CA LYS A 143 15.79 8.70 -6.93
C LYS A 143 14.79 8.89 -5.78
N LYS A 144 15.07 8.26 -4.63
CA LYS A 144 14.19 8.30 -3.44
C LYS A 144 13.84 9.74 -3.04
N GLU A 145 14.80 10.66 -3.12
CA GLU A 145 14.62 12.07 -2.75
C GLU A 145 13.68 12.83 -3.70
N GLN A 146 13.53 12.33 -4.92
CA GLN A 146 12.72 12.95 -5.96
C GLN A 146 11.34 12.32 -6.10
N ILE A 147 11.13 11.12 -5.55
CA ILE A 147 9.90 10.33 -5.77
C ILE A 147 8.64 11.09 -5.37
N ALA A 148 8.64 11.76 -4.21
CA ALA A 148 7.48 12.50 -3.74
C ALA A 148 7.11 13.67 -4.68
N LYS A 149 8.13 14.37 -5.23
CA LYS A 149 7.94 15.42 -6.23
C LYS A 149 7.40 14.86 -7.55
N GLU A 150 7.92 13.71 -7.99
CA GLU A 150 7.40 13.04 -9.19
C GLU A 150 5.95 12.61 -8.99
N LEU A 151 5.67 11.89 -7.91
CA LEU A 151 4.31 11.44 -7.60
C LEU A 151 3.31 12.61 -7.50
N SER A 152 3.75 13.78 -7.04
CA SER A 152 2.88 14.95 -6.93
C SER A 152 2.28 15.44 -8.26
N LYS A 153 2.77 14.99 -9.40
CA LYS A 153 2.29 15.34 -10.75
C LYS A 153 1.06 14.53 -11.19
N TYR A 154 0.66 13.53 -10.41
CA TYR A 154 -0.38 12.56 -10.77
C TYR A 154 -1.67 12.78 -9.99
N ASP A 155 -2.77 12.32 -10.56
CA ASP A 155 -4.11 12.48 -10.00
C ASP A 155 -4.47 11.35 -9.03
N ALA A 156 -4.00 10.14 -9.30
CA ALA A 156 -4.23 8.98 -8.43
C ALA A 156 -3.04 8.02 -8.48
N SER A 157 -2.93 7.18 -7.46
CA SER A 157 -1.96 6.07 -7.48
C SER A 157 -2.65 4.73 -7.29
N ILE A 158 -2.27 3.73 -8.11
CA ILE A 158 -2.67 2.35 -7.88
C ILE A 158 -1.71 1.73 -6.86
N VAL A 159 -2.26 1.06 -5.85
CA VAL A 159 -1.51 0.29 -4.83
C VAL A 159 -2.03 -1.15 -4.85
N PRO A 160 -1.46 -2.02 -5.69
CA PRO A 160 -1.95 -3.37 -5.87
C PRO A 160 -1.20 -4.38 -5.00
N LEU A 161 -1.94 -5.41 -4.58
CA LEU A 161 -1.47 -6.66 -3.99
C LEU A 161 -2.23 -7.81 -4.62
N THR A 162 -1.52 -8.86 -5.04
CA THR A 162 -2.12 -10.07 -5.61
C THR A 162 -2.77 -10.97 -4.55
N VAL A 163 -2.28 -10.87 -3.30
CA VAL A 163 -2.76 -11.66 -2.17
C VAL A 163 -2.95 -10.75 -0.96
N ALA A 164 -4.05 -10.95 -0.24
CA ALA A 164 -4.27 -10.30 1.04
C ALA A 164 -3.54 -11.09 2.14
N ILE A 165 -2.38 -10.60 2.57
CA ILE A 165 -1.60 -11.20 3.67
C ILE A 165 -2.04 -10.54 4.97
N ARG A 166 -2.43 -11.33 5.97
CA ARG A 166 -2.82 -10.82 7.29
C ARG A 166 -1.68 -10.03 7.95
N GLY A 167 -2.02 -8.85 8.44
CA GLY A 167 -1.07 -7.95 9.09
C GLY A 167 -0.23 -7.12 8.14
N ALA A 168 -0.13 -7.46 6.85
CA ALA A 168 0.61 -6.68 5.88
C ALA A 168 -0.16 -5.42 5.47
N VAL A 169 0.52 -4.27 5.57
CA VAL A 169 0.01 -2.99 5.06
C VAL A 169 1.05 -2.40 4.13
N PRO A 170 0.74 -2.18 2.84
CA PRO A 170 1.69 -1.58 1.92
C PRO A 170 2.12 -0.19 2.38
N SER A 171 3.43 0.01 2.57
CA SER A 171 3.99 1.31 2.97
C SER A 171 3.64 2.44 1.99
N LYS A 172 3.35 2.09 0.73
CA LYS A 172 2.92 3.05 -0.30
C LYS A 172 1.70 3.88 0.10
N ILE A 173 0.79 3.34 0.91
CA ILE A 173 -0.34 4.12 1.45
C ILE A 173 0.21 5.33 2.20
N TYR A 174 1.21 5.11 3.06
CA TYR A 174 1.82 6.17 3.89
C TYR A 174 2.74 7.10 3.10
N ASP A 175 3.24 6.66 1.94
CA ASP A 175 4.03 7.49 1.04
C ASP A 175 3.14 8.46 0.23
N LEU A 176 1.90 8.08 -0.08
CA LEU A 176 0.99 8.80 -0.96
C LEU A 176 0.14 9.84 -0.21
N ILE A 177 -0.30 9.53 1.00
CA ILE A 177 -1.22 10.41 1.73
C ILE A 177 -0.62 11.78 2.10
N PRO A 178 0.69 11.93 2.44
CA PRO A 178 1.29 13.23 2.69
C PRO A 178 1.34 14.13 1.44
N ILE A 179 1.23 13.54 0.25
CA ILE A 179 1.24 14.25 -1.03
C ILE A 179 -0.19 14.61 -1.48
N GLY A 180 -1.20 14.10 -0.77
CA GLY A 180 -2.61 14.30 -1.09
C GLY A 180 -3.08 13.54 -2.34
N ILE A 181 -2.45 12.41 -2.69
CA ILE A 181 -2.80 11.61 -3.86
C ILE A 181 -3.89 10.58 -3.49
N PRO A 182 -5.07 10.62 -4.15
CA PRO A 182 -6.08 9.58 -4.03
C PRO A 182 -5.56 8.18 -4.37
N ILE A 183 -5.97 7.18 -3.60
CA ILE A 183 -5.48 5.81 -3.69
C ILE A 183 -6.51 4.91 -4.36
N LEU A 184 -6.09 4.22 -5.42
CA LEU A 184 -6.81 3.08 -6.01
C LEU A 184 -6.17 1.81 -5.44
N TYR A 185 -6.69 1.35 -4.31
CA TYR A 185 -6.15 0.19 -3.61
C TYR A 185 -6.76 -1.10 -4.17
N CYS A 186 -5.89 -2.02 -4.61
CA CYS A 186 -6.30 -3.35 -5.07
C CYS A 186 -5.76 -4.38 -4.10
N GLY A 187 -6.56 -4.76 -3.11
CA GLY A 187 -6.11 -5.65 -2.05
C GLY A 187 -7.10 -5.74 -0.91
N GLY A 188 -6.80 -6.61 0.05
CA GLY A 188 -7.59 -6.84 1.25
C GLY A 188 -6.91 -6.33 2.52
N GLY A 189 -7.32 -6.90 3.66
CA GLY A 189 -6.69 -6.72 4.96
C GLY A 189 -6.79 -5.31 5.52
N GLU A 190 -5.81 -4.93 6.36
CA GLU A 190 -5.79 -3.64 7.03
C GLU A 190 -5.60 -2.47 6.05
N GLY A 191 -4.87 -2.67 4.95
CA GLY A 191 -4.70 -1.63 3.92
C GLY A 191 -6.05 -1.17 3.35
N ALA A 192 -6.93 -2.11 2.99
CA ALA A 192 -8.29 -1.80 2.52
C ALA A 192 -9.11 -1.05 3.58
N LYS A 193 -9.00 -1.47 4.85
CA LYS A 193 -9.68 -0.81 5.97
C LYS A 193 -9.19 0.62 6.17
N ILE A 194 -7.89 0.88 6.07
CA ILE A 194 -7.30 2.22 6.18
C ILE A 194 -7.83 3.11 5.05
N VAL A 195 -7.75 2.66 3.80
CA VAL A 195 -8.20 3.45 2.64
C VAL A 195 -9.70 3.78 2.76
N SER A 196 -10.52 2.81 3.15
CA SER A 196 -11.97 3.01 3.32
C SER A 196 -12.31 3.88 4.53
N LYS A 197 -11.71 3.60 5.70
CA LYS A 197 -12.01 4.30 6.97
C LYS A 197 -11.74 5.81 6.88
N TYR A 198 -10.64 6.17 6.25
CA TYR A 198 -10.23 7.57 6.14
C TYR A 198 -10.65 8.20 4.80
N TYR A 199 -11.40 7.50 3.95
CA TYR A 199 -11.85 7.97 2.64
C TYR A 199 -10.70 8.51 1.79
N LEU A 200 -9.61 7.69 1.68
CA LEU A 200 -8.37 8.07 0.98
C LEU A 200 -8.44 7.79 -0.53
N GLY A 201 -9.52 7.16 -0.99
CA GLY A 201 -9.70 6.73 -2.37
C GLY A 201 -10.70 5.59 -2.48
N MET A 202 -10.43 4.64 -3.38
CA MET A 202 -11.33 3.53 -3.67
C MET A 202 -10.61 2.18 -3.53
N VAL A 203 -11.37 1.15 -3.13
CA VAL A 203 -10.86 -0.21 -2.89
C VAL A 203 -11.47 -1.18 -3.89
N SER A 204 -10.65 -2.06 -4.43
CA SER A 204 -11.03 -3.26 -5.18
C SER A 204 -10.35 -4.49 -4.59
N GLN A 205 -10.94 -5.67 -4.80
CA GLN A 205 -10.33 -6.92 -4.39
C GLN A 205 -9.08 -7.23 -5.27
N PRO A 206 -8.16 -8.08 -4.77
CA PRO A 206 -7.06 -8.58 -5.60
C PRO A 206 -7.60 -9.17 -6.91
N HIS A 207 -6.97 -8.86 -8.05
CA HIS A 207 -7.34 -9.31 -9.39
C HIS A 207 -8.77 -8.98 -9.86
N ASP A 208 -9.55 -8.19 -9.11
CA ASP A 208 -10.84 -7.68 -9.60
C ASP A 208 -10.64 -6.45 -10.50
N PHE A 209 -10.17 -6.71 -11.72
CA PHE A 209 -9.93 -5.67 -12.71
C PHE A 209 -11.22 -4.96 -13.15
N LYS A 210 -12.38 -5.61 -13.06
CA LYS A 210 -13.67 -4.98 -13.35
C LYS A 210 -14.00 -3.91 -12.31
N GLN A 211 -13.81 -4.23 -11.04
CA GLN A 211 -14.00 -3.26 -9.95
C GLN A 211 -12.97 -2.13 -10.01
N LEU A 212 -11.68 -2.46 -10.28
CA LEU A 212 -10.64 -1.45 -10.47
C LEU A 212 -10.99 -0.50 -11.62
N HIS A 213 -11.38 -1.01 -12.77
CA HIS A 213 -11.83 -0.25 -13.92
C HIS A 213 -13.00 0.69 -13.55
N SER A 214 -14.03 0.16 -12.90
CA SER A 214 -15.18 0.95 -12.42
C SER A 214 -14.74 2.04 -11.44
N ASN A 215 -13.82 1.76 -10.53
CA ASN A 215 -13.29 2.70 -9.56
C ASN A 215 -12.48 3.83 -10.24
N ILE A 216 -11.70 3.52 -11.26
CA ILE A 216 -10.99 4.53 -12.05
C ILE A 216 -11.99 5.47 -12.72
N ILE A 217 -13.00 4.94 -13.41
CA ILE A 217 -14.03 5.73 -14.08
C ILE A 217 -14.79 6.61 -13.07
N LYS A 218 -15.16 6.05 -11.91
CA LYS A 218 -15.80 6.83 -10.84
C LYS A 218 -14.93 8.00 -10.41
N LEU A 219 -13.62 7.75 -10.17
CA LEU A 219 -12.69 8.79 -9.72
C LEU A 219 -12.51 9.90 -10.77
N ILE A 220 -12.44 9.54 -12.06
CA ILE A 220 -12.37 10.49 -13.19
C ILE A 220 -13.62 11.38 -13.20
N ASN A 221 -14.82 10.78 -13.03
CA ASN A 221 -16.09 11.45 -13.17
C ASN A 221 -16.58 12.14 -11.88
N LEU A 222 -15.86 12.02 -10.75
CA LEU A 222 -16.25 12.75 -9.54
C LEU A 222 -16.30 14.26 -9.80
N PRO A 223 -17.26 14.99 -9.21
CA PRO A 223 -17.18 16.44 -9.14
C PRO A 223 -15.87 16.90 -8.52
N ASP A 224 -15.33 18.03 -8.96
CA ASP A 224 -14.03 18.53 -8.49
C ASP A 224 -13.97 18.73 -6.98
N GLU A 225 -15.07 19.13 -6.35
CA GLU A 225 -15.18 19.27 -4.90
C GLU A 225 -15.04 17.93 -4.17
N GLU A 226 -15.69 16.89 -4.67
CA GLU A 226 -15.60 15.54 -4.09
C GLU A 226 -14.19 14.96 -4.26
N TYR A 227 -13.60 15.13 -5.44
CA TYR A 227 -12.23 14.72 -5.69
C TYR A 227 -11.23 15.44 -4.76
N ARG A 228 -11.38 16.76 -4.59
CA ARG A 228 -10.57 17.55 -3.65
C ARG A 228 -10.77 17.11 -2.21
N THR A 229 -11.97 16.66 -1.85
CA THR A 229 -12.27 16.13 -0.51
C THR A 229 -11.46 14.89 -0.24
N ILE A 230 -11.34 13.96 -1.21
CA ILE A 230 -10.46 12.78 -1.07
C ILE A 230 -8.99 13.21 -0.86
N SER A 231 -8.49 14.13 -1.68
CA SER A 231 -7.14 14.68 -1.53
C SER A 231 -6.92 15.32 -0.15
N LYS A 232 -7.88 16.10 0.34
CA LYS A 232 -7.85 16.71 1.69
C LYS A 232 -7.85 15.65 2.79
N ASN A 233 -8.61 14.58 2.63
CA ASN A 233 -8.63 13.46 3.58
C ASN A 233 -7.26 12.76 3.65
N CYS A 234 -6.58 12.57 2.51
CA CYS A 234 -5.21 12.05 2.51
C CYS A 234 -4.27 12.93 3.37
N LEU A 235 -4.27 14.25 3.13
CA LEU A 235 -3.45 15.19 3.89
C LEU A 235 -3.79 15.20 5.39
N ASN A 236 -5.08 15.17 5.72
CA ASN A 236 -5.55 15.13 7.11
C ASN A 236 -5.13 13.82 7.80
N ALA A 237 -5.28 12.68 7.13
CA ALA A 237 -4.86 11.38 7.65
C ALA A 237 -3.35 11.34 7.91
N ALA A 238 -2.53 11.88 6.99
CA ALA A 238 -1.08 11.97 7.16
C ALA A 238 -0.71 12.82 8.38
N LYS A 239 -1.37 13.97 8.58
CA LYS A 239 -1.07 14.91 9.69
C LYS A 239 -1.58 14.41 11.04
N ASN A 240 -2.76 13.79 11.08
CA ASN A 240 -3.45 13.52 12.34
C ASN A 240 -3.29 12.08 12.82
N GLU A 241 -3.24 11.11 11.89
CA GLU A 241 -3.24 9.68 12.20
C GLU A 241 -1.89 9.01 11.93
N PHE A 242 -1.19 9.44 10.87
CA PHE A 242 0.03 8.81 10.37
C PHE A 242 1.22 9.77 10.38
N ASP A 243 1.31 10.62 11.41
CA ASP A 243 2.42 11.55 11.60
C ASP A 243 3.67 10.81 12.09
N PHE A 244 4.75 10.88 11.32
CA PHE A 244 6.03 10.23 11.63
C PHE A 244 6.62 10.74 12.94
N SER A 245 6.67 12.04 13.15
CA SER A 245 7.29 12.63 14.33
C SER A 245 6.54 12.24 15.61
N ARG A 246 5.18 12.30 15.56
CA ARG A 246 4.33 11.84 16.66
C ARG A 246 4.54 10.36 16.96
N GLN A 247 4.66 9.52 15.94
CA GLN A 247 4.93 8.10 16.13
C GLN A 247 6.26 7.87 16.83
N ILE A 248 7.33 8.60 16.45
CA ILE A 248 8.65 8.48 17.07
C ILE A 248 8.61 8.89 18.54
N TYR A 249 7.94 10.01 18.90
CA TYR A 249 7.78 10.41 20.31
C TYR A 249 7.07 9.32 21.12
N ARG A 250 5.95 8.79 20.63
CA ARG A 250 5.20 7.72 21.31
C ARG A 250 6.01 6.43 21.41
N CYS A 251 6.81 6.11 20.39
CA CYS A 251 7.71 4.97 20.40
C CYS A 251 8.79 5.10 21.49
N TYR A 252 9.37 6.30 21.63
CA TYR A 252 10.35 6.59 22.68
C TYR A 252 9.75 6.43 24.09
N ASP A 253 8.55 6.99 24.32
CA ASP A 253 7.85 6.84 25.60
C ASP A 253 7.53 5.37 25.90
N PHE A 254 7.11 4.62 24.88
CA PHE A 254 6.87 3.18 25.00
C PHE A 254 8.13 2.42 25.41
N ILE A 255 9.29 2.68 24.78
CA ILE A 255 10.55 2.01 25.11
C ILE A 255 10.96 2.30 26.56
N LYS A 256 10.71 3.52 27.07
CA LYS A 256 11.01 3.86 28.47
C LYS A 256 10.07 3.19 29.49
N SER A 257 8.90 2.74 29.04
CA SER A 257 7.90 2.12 29.92
C SER A 257 8.06 0.60 30.02
N VAL A 258 8.90 0.01 29.20
CA VAL A 258 9.24 -1.41 29.14
C VAL A 258 10.52 -1.70 29.90
#